data_ab41fd115ba60ed8a6341286d44eb350
#
_entry.id   ab41fd115ba60ed8a6341286d44eb350
#
_cell.length_a   1.000
_cell.length_b   1.000
_cell.length_c   1.000
_cell.angle_alpha   90.00
_cell.angle_beta   90.00
_cell.angle_gamma   90.00
#
_symmetry.space_group_name_H-M   'P 1'
#
loop_
_entity.id
_entity.type
_entity.pdbx_description
1 polymer ?
#
loop_
_entity_poly.entity_id
_entity_poly.type
_entity_poly.pdbx_seq_one_letter_code
_entity_poly.pdbx_strand_id
1 'polypeptide(L)'
;NKAGGRPRKGSGRTEMPFLLMNRTHEVARLVYDARRKAFTKIGSDVDSRYAPIGLSAKGAISLEAFNAWWRGRGIPQTRIGLAALLDEAGVGLPQELVQRNLGLSLSDHYWIKPESSSLAWEAVNFFNNDFDQVSLATAPFAPEARAAAAKPDNTSDGNLEKRWVCRDGVRVLLKGGTNYGQESYNEAVATALHRRLLAPGGYVAYTVEGEGATALSCCADFLTDEEEYVPALYVERALGRDRRATDFEHFLACCESLGVEGEQRALDRMIVCDDIIANHDRHRRNFGIVRNVETGACRPAPLFDSGSSLWCDVATSRLAAGEHSFASSCCLLTI
;
A
#
# COMPACT_ATOMS: atom_id res chain seq x y z
N ASN A 1 60.20 -26.04 -8.10
CA ASN A 1 58.84 -25.87 -8.60
C ASN A 1 57.87 -25.78 -7.41
N LYS A 2 57.56 -24.52 -6.97
CA LYS A 2 56.51 -24.21 -6.01
C LYS A 2 55.35 -23.69 -6.79
N ALA A 3 54.28 -24.45 -6.91
CA ALA A 3 53.00 -24.02 -7.43
C ALA A 3 52.33 -23.11 -6.38
N GLY A 4 52.26 -21.83 -6.65
CA GLY A 4 51.50 -20.86 -5.86
C GLY A 4 50.01 -21.04 -6.08
N GLY A 5 49.31 -21.65 -5.12
CA GLY A 5 47.86 -21.66 -5.09
C GLY A 5 47.33 -20.26 -4.86
N ARG A 6 46.62 -19.69 -5.85
CA ARG A 6 45.83 -18.47 -5.64
C ARG A 6 44.74 -18.71 -4.58
N PRO A 7 44.61 -17.83 -3.60
CA PRO A 7 43.51 -17.96 -2.65
C PRO A 7 42.18 -17.88 -3.41
N ARG A 8 41.31 -18.89 -3.23
CA ARG A 8 39.90 -18.83 -3.67
C ARG A 8 39.27 -17.61 -3.01
N LYS A 9 38.86 -16.64 -3.82
CA LYS A 9 38.00 -15.54 -3.38
C LYS A 9 36.78 -16.18 -2.69
N GLY A 10 36.62 -15.88 -1.40
CA GLY A 10 35.49 -16.33 -0.61
C GLY A 10 34.19 -15.99 -1.33
N SER A 11 33.35 -17.01 -1.52
CA SER A 11 31.96 -16.82 -1.96
C SER A 11 31.24 -16.10 -0.81
N GLY A 12 31.21 -14.77 -0.87
CA GLY A 12 30.42 -14.00 0.07
C GLY A 12 28.99 -14.57 0.07
N ARG A 13 28.47 -14.88 1.25
CA ARG A 13 27.10 -15.34 1.44
C ARG A 13 26.18 -14.36 0.72
N THR A 14 25.54 -14.80 -0.37
CA THR A 14 24.54 -14.03 -1.10
C THR A 14 23.16 -14.16 -0.45
N GLU A 15 22.98 -15.18 0.39
CA GLU A 15 21.74 -15.46 1.12
C GLU A 15 21.76 -14.76 2.49
N MET A 16 20.71 -14.00 2.76
CA MET A 16 20.53 -13.25 4.00
C MET A 16 19.25 -13.70 4.70
N PRO A 17 19.31 -14.13 5.97
CA PRO A 17 18.13 -14.51 6.74
C PRO A 17 17.40 -13.27 7.29
N PHE A 18 16.09 -13.30 7.18
CA PHE A 18 15.16 -12.30 7.70
C PHE A 18 14.00 -12.95 8.43
N LEU A 19 13.35 -12.16 9.28
CA LEU A 19 12.07 -12.47 9.88
C LEU A 19 11.02 -11.56 9.21
N LEU A 20 9.91 -12.11 8.73
CA LEU A 20 8.71 -11.33 8.47
C LEU A 20 8.07 -11.02 9.82
N MET A 21 7.87 -9.77 10.09
CA MET A 21 7.28 -9.28 11.35
C MET A 21 5.93 -8.62 11.05
N ASN A 22 5.00 -8.74 11.99
CA ASN A 22 3.88 -7.81 12.14
C ASN A 22 4.05 -7.14 13.50
N ARG A 23 4.37 -5.84 13.53
CA ARG A 23 4.84 -5.13 14.72
C ARG A 23 5.99 -5.89 15.41
N THR A 24 5.76 -6.39 16.63
CA THR A 24 6.71 -7.17 17.42
C THR A 24 6.59 -8.68 17.21
N HIS A 25 5.57 -9.16 16.51
CA HIS A 25 5.29 -10.58 16.31
C HIS A 25 6.05 -11.14 15.10
N GLU A 26 6.76 -12.25 15.31
CA GLU A 26 7.36 -13.02 14.22
C GLU A 26 6.27 -13.78 13.46
N VAL A 27 6.15 -13.52 12.16
CA VAL A 27 5.16 -14.18 11.29
C VAL A 27 5.76 -15.38 10.57
N ALA A 28 6.96 -15.21 10.00
CA ALA A 28 7.64 -16.28 9.27
C ALA A 28 9.13 -15.95 9.09
N ARG A 29 9.93 -17.00 8.88
CA ARG A 29 11.36 -16.88 8.52
C ARG A 29 11.53 -16.81 7.02
N LEU A 30 12.43 -15.95 6.56
CA LEU A 30 12.68 -15.66 5.16
C LEU A 30 14.17 -15.80 4.83
N VAL A 31 14.48 -16.16 3.59
CA VAL A 31 15.84 -16.04 3.04
C VAL A 31 15.79 -15.19 1.78
N TYR A 32 16.55 -14.11 1.78
CA TYR A 32 16.71 -13.22 0.63
C TYR A 32 18.02 -13.48 -0.09
N ASP A 33 17.99 -13.56 -1.42
CA ASP A 33 19.18 -13.66 -2.27
C ASP A 33 19.45 -12.32 -2.95
N ALA A 34 20.57 -11.69 -2.57
CA ALA A 34 20.95 -10.37 -3.10
C ALA A 34 21.24 -10.37 -4.60
N ARG A 35 21.69 -11.50 -5.19
CA ARG A 35 21.94 -11.59 -6.64
C ARG A 35 20.65 -11.70 -7.42
N ARG A 36 19.68 -12.46 -6.91
CA ARG A 36 18.35 -12.63 -7.52
C ARG A 36 17.43 -11.48 -7.21
N LYS A 37 17.76 -10.63 -6.25
CA LYS A 37 16.92 -9.55 -5.71
C LYS A 37 15.52 -10.04 -5.32
N ALA A 38 15.44 -11.23 -4.72
CA ALA A 38 14.18 -11.89 -4.37
C ALA A 38 14.35 -12.78 -3.13
N PHE A 39 13.24 -13.05 -2.44
CA PHE A 39 13.19 -14.08 -1.44
C PHE A 39 13.20 -15.46 -2.13
N THR A 40 14.03 -16.37 -1.62
CA THR A 40 14.23 -17.71 -2.18
C THR A 40 13.68 -18.81 -1.31
N LYS A 41 13.43 -18.51 -0.02
CA LYS A 41 12.83 -19.45 0.93
C LYS A 41 11.90 -18.70 1.89
N ILE A 42 10.85 -19.41 2.30
CA ILE A 42 9.98 -19.03 3.41
C ILE A 42 9.83 -20.25 4.32
N GLY A 43 9.89 -20.04 5.63
CA GLY A 43 9.74 -21.11 6.62
C GLY A 43 8.32 -21.71 6.61
N SER A 44 8.22 -22.96 7.02
CA SER A 44 6.92 -23.65 7.15
C SER A 44 6.16 -23.27 8.43
N ASP A 45 6.88 -22.73 9.42
CA ASP A 45 6.30 -22.28 10.69
C ASP A 45 5.83 -20.85 10.51
N VAL A 46 4.53 -20.68 10.20
CA VAL A 46 3.87 -19.39 9.93
C VAL A 46 2.86 -19.14 11.02
N ASP A 47 3.02 -18.02 11.73
CA ASP A 47 1.96 -17.55 12.63
C ASP A 47 0.82 -16.95 11.79
N SER A 48 -0.21 -17.76 11.54
CA SER A 48 -1.35 -17.38 10.70
C SER A 48 -2.21 -16.28 11.31
N ARG A 49 -2.15 -16.03 12.61
CA ARG A 49 -2.89 -14.96 13.29
C ARG A 49 -2.40 -13.59 12.84
N TYR A 50 -1.09 -13.46 12.70
CA TYR A 50 -0.42 -12.21 12.31
C TYR A 50 -0.01 -12.18 10.84
N ALA A 51 -0.30 -13.23 10.07
CA ALA A 51 0.01 -13.26 8.64
C ALA A 51 -0.84 -12.24 7.85
N PRO A 52 -0.33 -11.71 6.73
CA PRO A 52 -1.11 -10.87 5.85
C PRO A 52 -2.35 -11.61 5.34
N ILE A 53 -3.52 -10.98 5.41
CA ILE A 53 -4.77 -11.53 4.87
C ILE A 53 -4.59 -11.83 3.38
N GLY A 54 -5.07 -12.99 2.95
CA GLY A 54 -4.98 -13.44 1.56
C GLY A 54 -3.61 -13.98 1.13
N LEU A 55 -2.60 -14.02 2.01
CA LEU A 55 -1.33 -14.67 1.74
C LEU A 55 -1.24 -16.07 2.34
N SER A 56 -1.73 -16.24 3.57
CA SER A 56 -1.69 -17.54 4.25
C SER A 56 -2.85 -18.41 3.79
N ALA A 57 -2.52 -19.60 3.31
CA ALA A 57 -3.47 -20.65 3.01
C ALA A 57 -3.14 -21.89 3.84
N LYS A 58 -4.09 -22.34 4.66
CA LYS A 58 -3.92 -23.53 5.54
C LYS A 58 -2.66 -23.45 6.44
N GLY A 59 -2.35 -22.25 6.95
CA GLY A 59 -1.21 -22.03 7.83
C GLY A 59 0.15 -21.96 7.13
N ALA A 60 0.20 -21.87 5.80
CA ALA A 60 1.42 -21.70 5.03
C ALA A 60 1.33 -20.51 4.09
N ILE A 61 2.46 -19.89 3.79
CA ILE A 61 2.57 -18.84 2.77
C ILE A 61 3.43 -19.39 1.63
N SER A 62 2.91 -19.37 0.39
CA SER A 62 3.74 -19.77 -0.74
C SER A 62 4.79 -18.71 -1.06
N LEU A 63 5.96 -19.14 -1.48
CA LEU A 63 7.05 -18.22 -1.85
C LEU A 63 6.67 -17.30 -3.01
N GLU A 64 5.89 -17.81 -3.96
CA GLU A 64 5.38 -17.03 -5.11
C GLU A 64 4.43 -15.93 -4.65
N ALA A 65 3.43 -16.27 -3.83
CA ALA A 65 2.48 -15.31 -3.27
C ALA A 65 3.18 -14.24 -2.43
N PHE A 66 4.15 -14.64 -1.60
CA PHE A 66 4.96 -13.72 -0.81
C PHE A 66 5.75 -12.74 -1.68
N ASN A 67 6.48 -13.25 -2.68
CA ASN A 67 7.25 -12.38 -3.57
C ASN A 67 6.35 -11.44 -4.40
N ALA A 68 5.14 -11.89 -4.79
CA ALA A 68 4.17 -11.03 -5.47
C ALA A 68 3.65 -9.92 -4.55
N TRP A 69 3.29 -10.27 -3.32
CA TRP A 69 2.87 -9.31 -2.29
C TRP A 69 3.98 -8.31 -1.97
N TRP A 70 5.22 -8.78 -1.78
CA TRP A 70 6.37 -7.94 -1.49
C TRP A 70 6.64 -6.93 -2.61
N ARG A 71 6.60 -7.37 -3.88
CA ARG A 71 6.71 -6.45 -5.03
C ARG A 71 5.58 -5.43 -5.07
N GLY A 72 4.36 -5.85 -4.72
CA GLY A 72 3.19 -4.97 -4.67
C GLY A 72 3.23 -3.90 -3.59
N ARG A 73 4.18 -3.95 -2.66
CA ARG A 73 4.43 -2.90 -1.65
C ARG A 73 5.25 -1.73 -2.19
N GLY A 74 5.89 -1.92 -3.33
CA GLY A 74 6.69 -0.86 -3.98
C GLY A 74 5.82 0.14 -4.73
N ILE A 75 6.41 1.30 -4.97
CA ILE A 75 5.83 2.33 -5.82
C ILE A 75 5.55 1.74 -7.21
N PRO A 76 4.36 1.97 -7.81
CA PRO A 76 4.09 1.54 -9.17
C PRO A 76 5.08 2.12 -10.17
N GLN A 77 5.47 1.33 -11.18
CA GLN A 77 6.39 1.77 -12.23
C GLN A 77 5.83 2.94 -13.08
N THR A 78 4.53 3.11 -13.05
CA THR A 78 3.80 4.17 -13.75
C THR A 78 3.70 5.47 -12.97
N ARG A 79 4.22 5.52 -11.73
CA ARG A 79 4.14 6.75 -10.90
C ARG A 79 4.87 7.92 -11.55
N ILE A 80 4.20 9.07 -11.57
CA ILE A 80 4.79 10.35 -11.99
C ILE A 80 5.94 10.71 -11.04
N GLY A 81 7.09 11.11 -11.61
CA GLY A 81 8.28 11.48 -10.82
C GLY A 81 9.13 10.30 -10.33
N LEU A 82 8.75 9.04 -10.62
CA LEU A 82 9.48 7.86 -10.16
C LEU A 82 10.96 7.87 -10.51
N ALA A 83 11.31 8.27 -11.74
CA ALA A 83 12.70 8.28 -12.19
C ALA A 83 13.58 9.22 -11.34
N ALA A 84 13.08 10.43 -11.02
CA ALA A 84 13.77 11.37 -10.15
C ALA A 84 13.93 10.84 -8.72
N LEU A 85 12.89 10.17 -8.18
CA LEU A 85 12.92 9.55 -6.86
C LEU A 85 13.97 8.43 -6.78
N LEU A 86 14.04 7.57 -7.81
CA LEU A 86 15.01 6.48 -7.88
C LEU A 86 16.45 7.01 -7.99
N ASP A 87 16.65 8.07 -8.79
CA ASP A 87 17.96 8.73 -8.96
C ASP A 87 18.42 9.39 -7.65
N GLU A 88 17.54 10.14 -6.98
CA GLU A 88 17.81 10.72 -5.65
C GLU A 88 18.18 9.65 -4.63
N ALA A 89 17.46 8.53 -4.64
CA ALA A 89 17.72 7.41 -3.76
C ALA A 89 18.96 6.59 -4.20
N GLY A 90 19.49 6.77 -5.40
CA GLY A 90 20.61 5.99 -5.95
C GLY A 90 20.26 4.51 -6.12
N VAL A 91 19.04 4.19 -6.55
CA VAL A 91 18.55 2.82 -6.82
C VAL A 91 18.02 2.72 -8.24
N GLY A 92 18.03 1.50 -8.78
CA GLY A 92 17.57 1.25 -10.16
C GLY A 92 16.10 0.80 -10.25
N LEU A 93 15.51 0.31 -9.16
CA LEU A 93 14.19 -0.30 -9.16
C LEU A 93 13.38 0.10 -7.91
N PRO A 94 12.04 0.28 -8.03
CA PRO A 94 11.17 0.58 -6.88
C PRO A 94 11.28 -0.45 -5.75
N GLN A 95 11.48 -1.72 -6.07
CA GLN A 95 11.63 -2.79 -5.07
C GLN A 95 12.86 -2.60 -4.17
N GLU A 96 13.89 -1.91 -4.65
CA GLU A 96 15.07 -1.59 -3.84
C GLU A 96 14.75 -0.55 -2.76
N LEU A 97 13.78 0.35 -3.02
CA LEU A 97 13.26 1.28 -2.02
C LEU A 97 12.52 0.53 -0.90
N VAL A 98 11.67 -0.43 -1.26
CA VAL A 98 10.96 -1.28 -0.28
C VAL A 98 11.96 -2.02 0.62
N GLN A 99 13.02 -2.57 0.05
CA GLN A 99 14.05 -3.26 0.80
C GLN A 99 14.81 -2.33 1.75
N ARG A 100 15.17 -1.12 1.31
CA ARG A 100 15.82 -0.12 2.15
C ARG A 100 14.96 0.31 3.32
N ASN A 101 13.65 0.41 3.10
CA ASN A 101 12.66 0.68 4.14
C ASN A 101 12.35 -0.55 5.00
N LEU A 102 12.98 -1.71 4.78
CA LEU A 102 12.59 -2.97 5.41
C LEU A 102 11.10 -3.33 5.23
N GLY A 103 10.44 -2.78 4.20
CA GLY A 103 9.03 -2.94 3.94
C GLY A 103 8.11 -2.08 4.80
N LEU A 104 8.62 -1.23 5.68
CA LEU A 104 7.82 -0.35 6.54
C LEU A 104 6.89 0.54 5.71
N SER A 105 5.65 0.68 6.18
CA SER A 105 4.56 1.43 5.52
C SER A 105 3.69 2.12 6.57
N LEU A 106 2.89 3.10 6.15
CA LEU A 106 1.77 3.64 6.94
C LEU A 106 0.44 2.93 6.61
N SER A 107 0.42 2.01 5.64
CA SER A 107 -0.78 1.25 5.30
C SER A 107 -0.96 -0.02 6.13
N ASP A 108 0.11 -0.53 6.73
CA ASP A 108 0.12 -1.76 7.51
C ASP A 108 1.35 -1.86 8.42
N HIS A 109 1.44 -2.94 9.22
CA HIS A 109 2.46 -3.15 10.24
C HIS A 109 3.51 -4.18 9.87
N TYR A 110 3.55 -4.62 8.59
CA TYR A 110 4.52 -5.61 8.14
C TYR A 110 5.87 -5.00 7.81
N TRP A 111 6.91 -5.66 8.29
CA TRP A 111 8.29 -5.33 7.97
C TRP A 111 9.18 -6.57 8.00
N ILE A 112 10.36 -6.48 7.39
CA ILE A 112 11.36 -7.53 7.49
C ILE A 112 12.48 -7.11 8.41
N LYS A 113 12.77 -7.94 9.39
CA LYS A 113 13.86 -7.75 10.34
C LYS A 113 15.03 -8.68 9.97
N PRO A 114 16.26 -8.15 9.77
CA PRO A 114 17.42 -9.04 9.67
C PRO A 114 17.52 -9.92 10.93
N GLU A 115 17.67 -11.23 10.78
CA GLU A 115 17.62 -12.18 11.92
C GLU A 115 18.68 -11.85 12.99
N SER A 116 19.84 -11.31 12.57
CA SER A 116 20.92 -10.91 13.48
C SER A 116 20.78 -9.47 14.03
N SER A 117 19.71 -8.75 13.70
CA SER A 117 19.54 -7.34 14.08
C SER A 117 18.81 -7.19 15.40
N SER A 118 19.20 -6.19 16.19
CA SER A 118 18.52 -5.76 17.40
C SER A 118 17.41 -4.71 17.14
N LEU A 119 17.07 -4.43 15.87
CA LEU A 119 16.00 -3.51 15.53
C LEU A 119 14.70 -3.90 16.24
N ALA A 120 13.99 -2.92 16.80
CA ALA A 120 12.71 -3.07 17.45
C ALA A 120 11.66 -2.23 16.71
N TRP A 121 10.41 -2.71 16.69
CA TRP A 121 9.29 -2.03 16.04
C TRP A 121 9.13 -0.59 16.52
N GLU A 122 9.25 -0.36 17.82
CA GLU A 122 9.09 0.94 18.46
C GLU A 122 10.07 1.99 17.91
N ALA A 123 11.25 1.56 17.47
CA ALA A 123 12.29 2.44 16.96
C ALA A 123 12.21 2.70 15.45
N VAL A 124 11.47 1.87 14.71
CA VAL A 124 11.51 1.92 13.22
C VAL A 124 10.17 2.23 12.56
N ASN A 125 9.04 2.06 13.27
CA ASN A 125 7.73 2.26 12.67
C ASN A 125 7.47 3.74 12.35
N PHE A 126 6.63 3.99 11.33
CA PHE A 126 6.22 5.33 10.92
C PHE A 126 4.98 5.86 11.67
N PHE A 127 4.34 5.04 12.50
CA PHE A 127 3.14 5.44 13.25
C PHE A 127 3.48 6.32 14.46
N ASN A 128 4.59 6.04 15.14
CA ASN A 128 4.95 6.69 16.40
C ASN A 128 6.27 7.47 16.33
N ASN A 129 6.98 7.43 15.20
CA ASN A 129 8.24 8.13 15.00
C ASN A 129 8.11 9.21 13.94
N ASP A 130 8.87 10.30 14.08
CA ASP A 130 9.04 11.28 13.02
C ASP A 130 9.79 10.64 11.85
N PHE A 131 9.36 10.92 10.63
CA PHE A 131 9.91 10.27 9.43
C PHE A 131 11.41 10.54 9.24
N ASP A 132 11.89 11.69 9.67
CA ASP A 132 13.30 12.06 9.58
C ASP A 132 14.17 11.42 10.70
N GLN A 133 13.55 10.83 11.72
CA GLN A 133 14.22 10.18 12.84
C GLN A 133 14.38 8.67 12.66
N VAL A 134 13.62 8.06 11.77
CA VAL A 134 13.69 6.62 11.49
C VAL A 134 14.98 6.32 10.73
N SER A 135 15.98 5.80 11.44
CA SER A 135 17.28 5.43 10.88
C SER A 135 17.39 3.91 10.72
N LEU A 136 17.59 3.46 9.51
CA LEU A 136 17.85 2.07 9.15
C LEU A 136 19.32 1.84 8.76
N ALA A 137 20.24 2.65 9.27
CA ALA A 137 21.67 2.63 8.93
C ALA A 137 22.33 1.25 9.14
N THR A 138 21.76 0.40 9.99
CA THR A 138 22.23 -0.97 10.24
C THR A 138 21.58 -2.03 9.35
N ALA A 139 20.66 -1.62 8.45
CA ALA A 139 20.00 -2.56 7.55
C ALA A 139 20.99 -3.09 6.50
N PRO A 140 20.98 -4.39 6.20
CA PRO A 140 21.95 -5.02 5.31
C PRO A 140 21.85 -4.56 3.84
N PHE A 141 20.81 -3.83 3.49
CA PHE A 141 20.59 -3.25 2.16
C PHE A 141 21.14 -1.82 2.01
N ALA A 142 21.73 -1.24 3.03
CA ALA A 142 22.32 0.09 3.02
C ALA A 142 23.86 0.01 3.16
N PRO A 143 24.62 -0.50 2.16
CA PRO A 143 26.05 -0.38 2.19
C PRO A 143 26.44 1.06 1.81
N GLU A 144 27.05 1.78 2.74
CA GLU A 144 27.91 2.95 2.55
C GLU A 144 27.35 4.21 1.85
N ALA A 145 26.24 4.16 1.16
CA ALA A 145 25.68 5.31 0.47
C ALA A 145 24.62 5.96 1.31
N ARG A 146 24.96 7.15 1.85
CA ARG A 146 24.05 8.15 2.42
C ARG A 146 22.79 7.51 3.02
N ALA A 147 22.67 7.52 4.33
CA ALA A 147 21.42 7.18 5.02
C ALA A 147 20.29 8.06 4.45
N ALA A 148 19.77 7.66 3.30
CA ALA A 148 18.48 8.15 2.88
C ALA A 148 17.53 7.66 3.97
N ALA A 149 17.00 8.57 4.76
CA ALA A 149 16.06 8.27 5.82
C ALA A 149 14.97 7.38 5.24
N ALA A 150 14.58 6.36 5.98
CA ALA A 150 13.43 5.57 5.59
C ALA A 150 12.23 6.51 5.53
N LYS A 151 11.53 6.51 4.39
CA LYS A 151 10.37 7.39 4.17
C LYS A 151 9.13 6.56 3.86
N PRO A 152 7.96 6.89 4.43
CA PRO A 152 6.72 6.19 4.12
C PRO A 152 6.32 6.34 2.64
N ASP A 153 6.80 7.37 1.95
CA ASP A 153 6.59 7.59 0.52
C ASP A 153 7.06 6.41 -0.34
N ASN A 154 8.11 5.70 0.10
CA ASN A 154 8.73 4.59 -0.62
C ASN A 154 7.83 3.34 -0.72
N THR A 155 6.78 3.28 0.07
CA THR A 155 5.81 2.17 0.13
C THR A 155 4.37 2.65 -0.09
N SER A 156 4.17 3.87 -0.60
CA SER A 156 2.86 4.40 -0.95
C SER A 156 2.41 3.89 -2.32
N ASP A 157 1.18 3.41 -2.44
CA ASP A 157 0.58 2.97 -3.72
C ASP A 157 0.04 4.16 -4.54
N GLY A 158 -0.23 3.93 -5.83
CA GLY A 158 -0.86 4.88 -6.75
C GLY A 158 0.10 5.66 -7.65
N ASN A 159 -0.43 6.21 -8.76
CA ASN A 159 0.32 6.80 -9.86
C ASN A 159 0.68 8.28 -9.70
N LEU A 160 -0.10 9.03 -8.92
CA LEU A 160 0.15 10.45 -8.67
C LEU A 160 1.33 10.64 -7.71
N GLU A 161 2.00 11.78 -7.81
CA GLU A 161 3.01 12.16 -6.83
C GLU A 161 2.38 12.23 -5.44
N LYS A 162 3.04 11.61 -4.47
CA LYS A 162 2.55 11.53 -3.08
C LYS A 162 3.69 11.74 -2.11
N ARG A 163 3.39 12.42 -1.02
CA ARG A 163 4.31 12.63 0.09
C ARG A 163 3.57 12.60 1.42
N TRP A 164 4.10 11.86 2.37
CA TRP A 164 3.66 11.90 3.75
C TRP A 164 4.40 12.97 4.53
N VAL A 165 3.67 13.71 5.36
CA VAL A 165 4.22 14.70 6.30
C VAL A 165 3.58 14.50 7.67
N CYS A 166 4.30 14.87 8.72
CA CYS A 166 3.74 14.95 10.07
C CYS A 166 3.47 16.43 10.40
N ARG A 167 2.22 16.78 10.72
CA ARG A 167 1.78 18.12 11.09
C ARG A 167 1.08 18.06 12.43
N ASP A 168 1.66 18.68 13.44
CA ASP A 168 1.12 18.68 14.82
C ASP A 168 0.79 17.26 15.33
N GLY A 169 1.67 16.29 15.04
CA GLY A 169 1.48 14.89 15.41
C GLY A 169 0.49 14.10 14.55
N VAL A 170 -0.16 14.74 13.55
CA VAL A 170 -1.05 14.09 12.59
C VAL A 170 -0.28 13.75 11.32
N ARG A 171 -0.41 12.52 10.86
CA ARG A 171 0.13 12.07 9.57
C ARG A 171 -0.80 12.49 8.45
N VAL A 172 -0.28 13.26 7.52
CA VAL A 172 -1.04 13.84 6.41
C VAL A 172 -0.41 13.37 5.10
N LEU A 173 -1.23 12.79 4.24
CA LEU A 173 -0.88 12.49 2.87
C LEU A 173 -1.13 13.70 2.00
N LEU A 174 -0.09 14.17 1.31
CA LEU A 174 -0.16 15.17 0.26
C LEU A 174 -0.11 14.43 -1.08
N LYS A 175 -1.06 14.69 -1.96
CA LYS A 175 -1.21 14.01 -3.24
C LYS A 175 -1.38 15.06 -4.34
N GLY A 176 -0.50 15.02 -5.34
CA GLY A 176 -0.59 15.88 -6.52
C GLY A 176 -1.72 15.44 -7.45
N GLY A 177 -1.95 16.25 -8.47
CA GLY A 177 -2.88 15.94 -9.56
C GLY A 177 -2.22 16.13 -10.91
N THR A 178 -2.87 15.62 -11.94
CA THR A 178 -2.59 15.92 -13.35
C THR A 178 -3.55 17.00 -13.85
N ASN A 179 -3.51 17.34 -15.13
CA ASN A 179 -4.49 18.23 -15.77
C ASN A 179 -4.79 19.49 -14.94
N TYR A 180 -3.75 20.24 -14.57
CA TYR A 180 -3.86 21.45 -13.73
C TYR A 180 -4.39 21.19 -12.30
N GLY A 181 -4.10 20.01 -11.75
CA GLY A 181 -4.51 19.64 -10.40
C GLY A 181 -5.97 19.21 -10.28
N GLN A 182 -6.61 18.84 -11.39
CA GLN A 182 -8.04 18.51 -11.42
C GLN A 182 -8.39 17.43 -10.40
N GLU A 183 -7.60 16.36 -10.27
CA GLU A 183 -7.85 15.30 -9.31
C GLU A 183 -7.83 15.79 -7.86
N SER A 184 -6.97 16.77 -7.54
CA SER A 184 -6.93 17.37 -6.20
C SER A 184 -8.22 18.11 -5.86
N TYR A 185 -8.80 18.84 -6.81
CA TYR A 185 -10.09 19.50 -6.62
C TYR A 185 -11.26 18.50 -6.59
N ASN A 186 -11.19 17.43 -7.40
CA ASN A 186 -12.20 16.38 -7.40
C ASN A 186 -12.29 15.66 -6.05
N GLU A 187 -11.15 15.43 -5.37
CA GLU A 187 -11.14 14.88 -4.01
C GLU A 187 -11.92 15.79 -3.03
N ALA A 188 -11.79 17.11 -3.15
CA ALA A 188 -12.53 18.05 -2.31
C ALA A 188 -14.03 18.05 -2.64
N VAL A 189 -14.39 17.98 -3.93
CA VAL A 189 -15.79 17.88 -4.38
C VAL A 189 -16.40 16.56 -3.90
N ALA A 190 -15.68 15.43 -4.07
CA ALA A 190 -16.09 14.15 -3.57
C ALA A 190 -16.29 14.17 -2.03
N THR A 191 -15.39 14.81 -1.28
CA THR A 191 -15.53 15.00 0.16
C THR A 191 -16.83 15.76 0.51
N ALA A 192 -17.19 16.79 -0.24
CA ALA A 192 -18.42 17.54 -0.01
C ALA A 192 -19.68 16.69 -0.29
N LEU A 193 -19.63 15.79 -1.27
CA LEU A 193 -20.68 14.80 -1.53
C LEU A 193 -20.76 13.77 -0.41
N HIS A 194 -19.63 13.14 -0.08
CA HIS A 194 -19.55 12.10 0.94
C HIS A 194 -20.07 12.57 2.31
N ARG A 195 -19.77 13.82 2.68
CA ARG A 195 -20.28 14.43 3.92
C ARG A 195 -21.81 14.47 3.98
N ARG A 196 -22.50 14.48 2.85
CA ARG A 196 -23.96 14.51 2.77
C ARG A 196 -24.58 13.12 2.75
N LEU A 197 -23.87 12.14 2.20
CA LEU A 197 -24.40 10.81 1.94
C LEU A 197 -23.92 9.75 2.95
N LEU A 198 -22.77 9.97 3.56
CA LEU A 198 -22.10 9.01 4.43
C LEU A 198 -22.04 9.50 5.87
N ALA A 199 -22.01 8.57 6.81
CA ALA A 199 -21.75 8.89 8.21
C ALA A 199 -20.28 9.32 8.41
N PRO A 200 -19.98 10.09 9.49
CA PRO A 200 -18.59 10.32 9.90
C PRO A 200 -17.83 8.99 10.07
N GLY A 201 -16.58 8.94 9.59
CA GLY A 201 -15.78 7.72 9.55
C GLY A 201 -16.05 6.80 8.36
N GLY A 202 -17.10 7.04 7.57
CA GLY A 202 -17.38 6.27 6.34
C GLY A 202 -16.62 6.79 5.11
N TYR A 203 -15.88 7.87 5.21
CA TYR A 203 -15.08 8.44 4.14
C TYR A 203 -13.85 9.18 4.70
N VAL A 204 -12.83 9.32 3.87
CA VAL A 204 -11.65 10.16 4.13
C VAL A 204 -11.94 11.57 3.63
N ALA A 205 -11.77 12.56 4.50
CA ALA A 205 -11.98 13.96 4.14
C ALA A 205 -10.70 14.56 3.54
N TYR A 206 -10.83 15.16 2.35
CA TYR A 206 -9.74 15.85 1.68
C TYR A 206 -9.96 17.37 1.70
N THR A 207 -8.86 18.09 1.83
CA THR A 207 -8.76 19.54 1.59
C THR A 207 -7.79 19.79 0.44
N VAL A 208 -7.78 21.01 -0.10
CA VAL A 208 -6.85 21.40 -1.17
C VAL A 208 -5.90 22.46 -0.64
N GLU A 209 -4.61 22.30 -0.90
CA GLU A 209 -3.56 23.27 -0.66
C GLU A 209 -2.92 23.68 -1.99
N GLY A 210 -2.59 24.95 -2.15
CA GLY A 210 -2.08 25.50 -3.42
C GLY A 210 -3.17 25.71 -4.46
N GLU A 211 -2.78 26.08 -5.67
CA GLU A 211 -3.69 26.41 -6.76
C GLU A 211 -3.18 25.89 -8.11
N GLY A 212 -4.11 25.68 -9.05
CA GLY A 212 -3.82 25.27 -10.41
C GLY A 212 -2.99 23.98 -10.47
N ALA A 213 -1.94 23.97 -11.27
CA ALA A 213 -1.07 22.78 -11.46
C ALA A 213 -0.30 22.37 -10.20
N THR A 214 -0.20 23.23 -9.20
CA THR A 214 0.46 22.95 -7.92
C THR A 214 -0.50 22.56 -6.80
N ALA A 215 -1.79 22.45 -7.11
CA ALA A 215 -2.81 22.04 -6.14
C ALA A 215 -2.53 20.61 -5.63
N LEU A 216 -2.52 20.48 -4.31
CA LEU A 216 -2.36 19.21 -3.63
C LEU A 216 -3.65 18.86 -2.88
N SER A 217 -4.14 17.67 -3.01
CA SER A 217 -5.14 17.13 -2.09
C SER A 217 -4.46 16.62 -0.83
N CYS A 218 -5.03 16.96 0.32
CA CYS A 218 -4.46 16.68 1.63
C CYS A 218 -5.48 15.93 2.47
N CYS A 219 -5.09 14.79 3.05
CA CYS A 219 -5.94 14.06 3.99
C CYS A 219 -5.11 13.52 5.16
N ALA A 220 -5.73 13.44 6.33
CA ALA A 220 -5.15 12.72 7.44
C ALA A 220 -5.12 11.21 7.16
N ASP A 221 -4.14 10.51 7.72
CA ASP A 221 -4.17 9.07 7.78
C ASP A 221 -5.44 8.61 8.50
N PHE A 222 -6.16 7.66 7.91
CA PHE A 222 -7.38 7.12 8.48
C PHE A 222 -7.13 5.89 9.38
N LEU A 223 -5.88 5.44 9.45
CA LEU A 223 -5.46 4.32 10.28
C LEU A 223 -4.90 4.82 11.60
N THR A 224 -5.20 4.10 12.66
CA THR A 224 -4.51 4.23 13.94
C THR A 224 -3.23 3.38 13.95
N ASP A 225 -2.43 3.50 15.01
CA ASP A 225 -1.23 2.68 15.20
C ASP A 225 -1.53 1.20 15.54
N GLU A 226 -2.80 0.85 15.69
CA GLU A 226 -3.26 -0.53 15.85
C GLU A 226 -3.99 -1.08 14.61
N GLU A 227 -4.18 -0.28 13.58
CA GLU A 227 -4.97 -0.64 12.40
C GLU A 227 -4.12 -0.74 11.14
N GLU A 228 -4.50 -1.66 10.27
CA GLU A 228 -3.93 -1.80 8.94
C GLU A 228 -5.02 -1.84 7.87
N TYR A 229 -4.70 -1.31 6.72
CA TYR A 229 -5.56 -1.37 5.53
C TYR A 229 -5.27 -2.64 4.73
N VAL A 230 -6.32 -3.41 4.45
CA VAL A 230 -6.25 -4.59 3.60
C VAL A 230 -7.05 -4.34 2.33
N PRO A 231 -6.39 -4.11 1.19
CA PRO A 231 -7.06 -3.92 -0.09
C PRO A 231 -7.94 -5.12 -0.49
N ALA A 232 -9.03 -4.86 -1.19
CA ALA A 232 -9.93 -5.90 -1.72
C ALA A 232 -9.19 -6.97 -2.51
N LEU A 233 -8.14 -6.61 -3.22
CA LEU A 233 -7.23 -7.52 -3.94
C LEU A 233 -6.72 -8.68 -3.06
N TYR A 234 -6.49 -8.43 -1.77
CA TYR A 234 -6.03 -9.45 -0.82
C TYR A 234 -7.18 -10.07 -0.04
N VAL A 235 -8.23 -9.32 0.26
CA VAL A 235 -9.45 -9.85 0.88
C VAL A 235 -10.07 -10.96 0.05
N GLU A 236 -10.17 -10.78 -1.28
CA GLU A 236 -10.70 -11.77 -2.23
C GLU A 236 -9.94 -13.12 -2.23
N ARG A 237 -8.77 -13.18 -1.61
CA ARG A 237 -7.97 -14.41 -1.47
C ARG A 237 -8.23 -15.14 -0.15
N ALA A 238 -9.07 -14.60 0.73
CA ALA A 238 -9.40 -15.25 2.00
C ALA A 238 -10.15 -16.57 1.77
N LEU A 239 -10.96 -16.65 0.72
CA LEU A 239 -11.67 -17.86 0.32
C LEU A 239 -11.28 -18.31 -1.10
N GLY A 240 -11.46 -19.61 -1.37
CA GLY A 240 -11.41 -20.14 -2.72
C GLY A 240 -12.55 -19.58 -3.58
N ARG A 241 -12.26 -19.21 -4.83
CA ARG A 241 -13.23 -18.64 -5.76
C ARG A 241 -14.32 -19.66 -6.14
N ASP A 242 -15.58 -19.37 -5.86
CA ASP A 242 -16.71 -20.03 -6.51
C ASP A 242 -16.87 -19.46 -7.93
N ARG A 243 -16.85 -20.35 -8.94
CA ARG A 243 -16.98 -19.95 -10.34
C ARG A 243 -18.38 -19.42 -10.72
N ARG A 244 -19.37 -19.62 -9.85
CA ARG A 244 -20.74 -19.17 -10.07
C ARG A 244 -21.01 -17.81 -9.43
N ALA A 245 -20.16 -17.39 -8.48
CA ALA A 245 -20.31 -16.12 -7.81
C ALA A 245 -19.74 -14.98 -8.67
N THR A 246 -20.45 -13.86 -8.72
CA THR A 246 -19.94 -12.60 -9.24
C THR A 246 -18.75 -12.10 -8.37
N ASP A 247 -18.01 -11.14 -8.87
CA ASP A 247 -16.92 -10.52 -8.09
C ASP A 247 -17.44 -9.88 -6.80
N PHE A 248 -18.60 -9.24 -6.86
CA PHE A 248 -19.29 -8.63 -5.72
C PHE A 248 -19.67 -9.68 -4.66
N GLU A 249 -20.34 -10.75 -5.07
CA GLU A 249 -20.74 -11.83 -4.13
C GLU A 249 -19.54 -12.53 -3.52
N HIS A 250 -18.49 -12.77 -4.29
CA HIS A 250 -17.26 -13.38 -3.80
C HIS A 250 -16.57 -12.49 -2.75
N PHE A 251 -16.45 -11.18 -3.03
CA PHE A 251 -15.86 -10.24 -2.08
C PHE A 251 -16.65 -10.20 -0.77
N LEU A 252 -17.98 -10.12 -0.84
CA LEU A 252 -18.84 -10.15 0.36
C LEU A 252 -18.67 -11.44 1.15
N ALA A 253 -18.63 -12.60 0.49
CA ALA A 253 -18.40 -13.88 1.18
C ALA A 253 -17.03 -13.92 1.88
N CYS A 254 -15.99 -13.34 1.25
CA CYS A 254 -14.68 -13.19 1.88
C CYS A 254 -14.74 -12.28 3.12
N CYS A 255 -15.44 -11.14 3.03
CA CYS A 255 -15.62 -10.22 4.15
C CYS A 255 -16.38 -10.88 5.31
N GLU A 256 -17.46 -11.62 5.02
CA GLU A 256 -18.21 -12.38 6.00
C GLU A 256 -17.33 -13.42 6.71
N SER A 257 -16.47 -14.13 5.96
CA SER A 257 -15.53 -15.12 6.52
C SER A 257 -14.49 -14.50 7.45
N LEU A 258 -14.21 -13.21 7.28
CA LEU A 258 -13.31 -12.40 8.10
C LEU A 258 -14.03 -11.66 9.25
N GLY A 259 -15.35 -11.87 9.41
CA GLY A 259 -16.15 -11.23 10.44
C GLY A 259 -16.41 -9.74 10.21
N VAL A 260 -16.33 -9.26 8.98
CA VAL A 260 -16.61 -7.86 8.63
C VAL A 260 -18.10 -7.61 8.64
N GLU A 261 -18.57 -6.75 9.52
CA GLU A 261 -19.98 -6.35 9.56
C GLU A 261 -20.24 -5.09 8.74
N GLY A 262 -21.36 -5.06 8.02
CA GLY A 262 -21.83 -3.89 7.29
C GLY A 262 -21.16 -3.63 5.94
N GLU A 263 -20.33 -4.55 5.43
CA GLU A 263 -19.59 -4.38 4.19
C GLU A 263 -20.51 -4.17 2.98
N GLN A 264 -21.60 -4.93 2.85
CA GLN A 264 -22.54 -4.74 1.75
C GLN A 264 -23.04 -3.29 1.69
N ARG A 265 -23.45 -2.73 2.84
CA ARG A 265 -23.92 -1.34 2.88
C ARG A 265 -22.82 -0.35 2.53
N ALA A 266 -21.57 -0.63 2.92
CA ALA A 266 -20.43 0.22 2.59
C ALA A 266 -20.17 0.20 1.08
N LEU A 267 -20.21 -0.97 0.45
CA LEU A 267 -20.06 -1.12 -1.00
C LEU A 267 -21.21 -0.46 -1.78
N ASP A 268 -22.45 -0.66 -1.37
CA ASP A 268 -23.61 -0.04 -2.02
C ASP A 268 -23.47 1.49 -2.04
N ARG A 269 -23.03 2.08 -0.92
CA ARG A 269 -22.78 3.51 -0.80
C ARG A 269 -21.61 3.97 -1.65
N MET A 270 -20.51 3.21 -1.67
CA MET A 270 -19.37 3.48 -2.51
C MET A 270 -19.77 3.53 -3.98
N ILE A 271 -20.50 2.52 -4.47
CA ILE A 271 -20.96 2.45 -5.85
C ILE A 271 -21.84 3.66 -6.19
N VAL A 272 -22.79 4.02 -5.32
CA VAL A 272 -23.64 5.20 -5.53
C VAL A 272 -22.83 6.49 -5.56
N CYS A 273 -21.89 6.67 -4.64
CA CYS A 273 -21.03 7.86 -4.62
C CYS A 273 -20.17 7.95 -5.88
N ASP A 274 -19.55 6.84 -6.29
CA ASP A 274 -18.72 6.77 -7.49
C ASP A 274 -19.52 7.05 -8.76
N ASP A 275 -20.76 6.55 -8.85
CA ASP A 275 -21.65 6.81 -9.97
C ASP A 275 -22.01 8.29 -10.09
N ILE A 276 -22.37 8.94 -8.98
CA ILE A 276 -22.73 10.38 -8.95
C ILE A 276 -21.58 11.27 -9.46
N ILE A 277 -20.33 10.92 -9.13
CA ILE A 277 -19.16 11.71 -9.56
C ILE A 277 -18.45 11.15 -10.79
N ALA A 278 -19.03 10.13 -11.42
CA ALA A 278 -18.42 9.42 -12.56
C ALA A 278 -16.95 9.00 -12.27
N ASN A 279 -16.69 8.42 -11.11
CA ASN A 279 -15.38 7.91 -10.78
C ASN A 279 -15.05 6.70 -11.66
N HIS A 280 -13.93 6.75 -12.38
CA HIS A 280 -13.55 5.70 -13.33
C HIS A 280 -12.35 4.86 -12.88
N ASP A 281 -11.84 5.06 -11.65
CA ASP A 281 -10.64 4.38 -11.14
C ASP A 281 -10.88 3.64 -9.80
N ARG A 282 -12.11 3.13 -9.58
CA ARG A 282 -12.40 2.29 -8.40
C ARG A 282 -11.91 0.86 -8.62
N HIS A 283 -10.62 0.65 -8.52
CA HIS A 283 -9.98 -0.66 -8.62
C HIS A 283 -9.80 -1.32 -7.25
N ARG A 284 -9.44 -2.63 -7.24
CA ARG A 284 -9.31 -3.48 -6.03
C ARG A 284 -8.26 -3.04 -4.99
N ARG A 285 -7.54 -1.96 -5.22
CA ARG A 285 -6.63 -1.34 -4.25
C ARG A 285 -7.19 -0.07 -3.61
N ASN A 286 -8.29 0.47 -4.15
CA ASN A 286 -8.92 1.71 -3.70
C ASN A 286 -10.16 1.48 -2.82
N PHE A 287 -10.42 0.24 -2.41
CA PHE A 287 -11.39 -0.15 -1.39
C PHE A 287 -10.95 -1.46 -0.73
N GLY A 288 -11.53 -1.80 0.40
CA GLY A 288 -11.19 -2.98 1.18
C GLY A 288 -11.64 -2.86 2.62
N ILE A 289 -10.90 -3.46 3.52
CA ILE A 289 -11.21 -3.47 4.94
C ILE A 289 -10.07 -2.88 5.78
N VAL A 290 -10.40 -2.49 7.00
CA VAL A 290 -9.43 -2.16 8.05
C VAL A 290 -9.45 -3.27 9.08
N ARG A 291 -8.26 -3.79 9.43
CA ARG A 291 -8.07 -4.80 10.47
C ARG A 291 -7.35 -4.18 11.67
N ASN A 292 -7.87 -4.38 12.86
CA ASN A 292 -7.09 -4.15 14.08
C ASN A 292 -6.12 -5.32 14.26
N VAL A 293 -4.82 -5.04 14.34
CA VAL A 293 -3.76 -6.08 14.33
C VAL A 293 -3.66 -6.84 15.64
N GLU A 294 -4.14 -6.28 16.74
CA GLU A 294 -4.10 -6.93 18.08
C GLU A 294 -5.30 -7.84 18.29
N THR A 295 -6.50 -7.34 17.94
CA THR A 295 -7.75 -8.08 18.18
C THR A 295 -8.15 -8.98 17.02
N GLY A 296 -7.67 -8.67 15.81
CA GLY A 296 -8.11 -9.29 14.55
C GLY A 296 -9.47 -8.78 14.07
N ALA A 297 -10.11 -7.85 14.78
CA ALA A 297 -11.41 -7.29 14.38
C ALA A 297 -11.29 -6.55 13.05
N CYS A 298 -12.24 -6.78 12.15
CA CYS A 298 -12.28 -6.17 10.83
C CYS A 298 -13.53 -5.29 10.66
N ARG A 299 -13.39 -4.20 9.91
CA ARG A 299 -14.47 -3.28 9.53
C ARG A 299 -14.29 -2.81 8.09
N PRO A 300 -15.35 -2.31 7.42
CA PRO A 300 -15.20 -1.65 6.12
C PRO A 300 -14.18 -0.51 6.20
N ALA A 301 -13.35 -0.38 5.17
CA ALA A 301 -12.51 0.80 5.04
C ALA A 301 -13.36 2.04 4.69
N PRO A 302 -12.99 3.25 5.15
CA PRO A 302 -13.65 4.46 4.71
C PRO A 302 -13.44 4.63 3.19
N LEU A 303 -14.40 5.27 2.51
CA LEU A 303 -14.27 5.60 1.09
C LEU A 303 -13.17 6.66 0.88
N PHE A 304 -12.21 6.38 0.03
CA PHE A 304 -11.08 7.25 -0.29
C PHE A 304 -10.71 7.14 -1.77
N ASP A 305 -9.79 7.98 -2.23
CA ASP A 305 -9.24 8.00 -3.59
C ASP A 305 -10.34 8.14 -4.66
N SER A 306 -11.06 9.26 -4.61
CA SER A 306 -12.15 9.62 -5.53
C SER A 306 -11.76 10.73 -6.51
N GLY A 307 -10.47 11.06 -6.62
CA GLY A 307 -9.97 12.14 -7.47
C GLY A 307 -10.09 11.87 -8.96
N SER A 308 -9.99 10.61 -9.39
CA SER A 308 -10.17 10.20 -10.78
C SER A 308 -11.66 10.19 -11.18
N SER A 309 -12.31 11.32 -11.03
CA SER A 309 -13.74 11.52 -11.24
C SER A 309 -14.01 12.78 -12.08
N LEU A 310 -15.28 13.07 -12.35
CA LEU A 310 -15.74 14.27 -13.05
C LEU A 310 -14.99 14.48 -14.38
N TRP A 311 -14.66 13.37 -15.06
CA TRP A 311 -13.97 13.35 -16.37
C TRP A 311 -12.64 14.11 -16.37
N CYS A 312 -11.85 14.01 -15.31
CA CYS A 312 -10.58 14.74 -15.16
C CYS A 312 -9.55 14.41 -16.27
N ASP A 313 -9.70 13.31 -16.95
CA ASP A 313 -8.87 12.84 -18.08
C ASP A 313 -9.43 13.25 -19.46
N VAL A 314 -10.60 13.89 -19.52
CA VAL A 314 -11.26 14.29 -20.77
C VAL A 314 -10.98 15.75 -21.08
N ALA A 315 -10.50 16.04 -22.29
CA ALA A 315 -10.27 17.41 -22.73
C ALA A 315 -11.56 18.25 -22.69
N THR A 316 -11.47 19.49 -22.22
CA THR A 316 -12.61 20.42 -22.06
C THR A 316 -13.42 20.61 -23.36
N SER A 317 -12.75 20.58 -24.54
CA SER A 317 -13.42 20.68 -25.83
C SER A 317 -14.34 19.48 -26.11
N ARG A 318 -13.98 18.28 -25.68
CA ARG A 318 -14.79 17.06 -25.82
C ARG A 318 -15.97 17.07 -24.83
N LEU A 319 -15.73 17.55 -23.59
CA LEU A 319 -16.80 17.75 -22.62
C LEU A 319 -17.85 18.72 -23.15
N ALA A 320 -17.42 19.85 -23.72
CA ALA A 320 -18.32 20.83 -24.33
C ALA A 320 -19.10 20.26 -25.53
N ALA A 321 -18.54 19.31 -26.24
CA ALA A 321 -19.21 18.59 -27.34
C ALA A 321 -20.14 17.47 -26.87
N GLY A 322 -20.22 17.18 -25.57
CA GLY A 322 -20.99 16.06 -25.01
C GLY A 322 -20.38 14.68 -25.28
N GLU A 323 -19.10 14.62 -25.63
CA GLU A 323 -18.37 13.39 -25.92
C GLU A 323 -17.79 12.78 -24.63
N HIS A 324 -18.65 12.36 -23.69
CA HIS A 324 -18.24 11.75 -22.44
C HIS A 324 -19.24 10.68 -21.99
N SER A 325 -18.74 9.70 -21.24
CA SER A 325 -19.58 8.66 -20.62
C SER A 325 -19.91 9.04 -19.18
N PHE A 326 -21.15 8.75 -18.76
CA PHE A 326 -21.56 8.85 -17.37
C PHE A 326 -21.34 7.55 -16.57
N ALA A 327 -20.82 6.50 -17.22
CA ALA A 327 -20.60 5.23 -16.53
C ALA A 327 -19.42 5.34 -15.57
N SER A 328 -19.65 5.06 -14.29
CA SER A 328 -18.59 4.75 -13.35
C SER A 328 -18.00 3.37 -13.68
N SER A 329 -16.70 3.17 -13.42
CA SER A 329 -16.08 1.85 -13.56
C SER A 329 -15.73 1.30 -12.17
N CYS A 330 -16.64 0.55 -11.56
CA CYS A 330 -16.30 -0.26 -10.39
C CYS A 330 -15.94 -1.67 -10.84
N CYS A 331 -14.76 -2.15 -10.49
CA CYS A 331 -14.26 -3.47 -10.86
C CYS A 331 -15.09 -4.65 -10.30
N LEU A 332 -16.00 -4.38 -9.34
CA LEU A 332 -16.94 -5.38 -8.80
C LEU A 332 -18.20 -5.52 -9.64
N LEU A 333 -18.48 -4.56 -10.54
CA LEU A 333 -19.68 -4.56 -11.38
C LEU A 333 -19.44 -5.16 -12.78
N THR A 334 -18.23 -5.62 -13.06
CA THR A 334 -17.92 -6.30 -14.33
C THR A 334 -18.58 -7.69 -14.28
N ILE A 335 -19.62 -7.85 -15.08
CA ILE A 335 -20.36 -9.10 -15.29
C ILE A 335 -19.56 -10.03 -16.20
#